data_316c73aebe9937acb28cb84f3c30c0cd
#
_entry.id   316c73aebe9937acb28cb84f3c30c0cd
#
_cell.length_a   1.000
_cell.length_b   1.000
_cell.length_c   1.000
_cell.angle_alpha   90.00
_cell.angle_beta   90.00
_cell.angle_gamma   90.00
#
_symmetry.space_group_name_H-M   'P 1'
#
loop_
_entity.id
_entity.type
_entity.pdbx_description
1 polymer ?
#
loop_
_entity_poly.entity_id
_entity_poly.type
_entity_poly.pdbx_seq_one_letter_code
_entity_poly.pdbx_strand_id
1 'polypeptide(L)'
;MSRSAPAAVHELEVKARVEDPDALRAALMRAGAVLEFRGDMLDRRFDRDAPPTLAERDEVLRLRVYRQADGVPAYGMLGWKGPHSKRGRYRRRAETEVRVGDPEGVVTILARLGFAVSLRIDRRVEVYRLGEAVLRLEWYPEMDVLLEVEGEPADIERAIAATGLARASFLAESLPYFVAAFERRTGRAALLAR
;
A
#
# COMPACT_ATOMS: atom_id res chain seq x y z
N MET A 1 -19.01 -30.14 9.05
CA MET A 1 -18.36 -29.87 7.75
C MET A 1 -17.48 -28.63 7.91
N SER A 2 -16.20 -28.82 8.09
CA SER A 2 -15.22 -27.71 8.20
C SER A 2 -15.08 -27.09 6.80
N ARG A 3 -15.59 -25.88 6.62
CA ARG A 3 -15.29 -25.08 5.42
C ARG A 3 -13.83 -24.66 5.53
N SER A 4 -12.98 -25.22 4.69
CA SER A 4 -11.62 -24.71 4.49
C SER A 4 -11.71 -23.22 4.15
N ALA A 5 -11.03 -22.37 4.92
CA ALA A 5 -10.92 -20.96 4.58
C ALA A 5 -10.27 -20.86 3.18
N PRO A 6 -10.70 -19.92 2.33
CA PRO A 6 -10.07 -19.72 1.04
C PRO A 6 -8.57 -19.48 1.25
N ALA A 7 -7.75 -20.07 0.37
CA ALA A 7 -6.30 -19.90 0.44
C ALA A 7 -5.97 -18.40 0.35
N ALA A 8 -5.27 -17.86 1.35
CA ALA A 8 -4.83 -16.47 1.33
C ALA A 8 -3.85 -16.28 0.16
N VAL A 9 -4.07 -15.24 -0.62
CA VAL A 9 -3.11 -14.81 -1.64
C VAL A 9 -1.90 -14.23 -0.92
N HIS A 10 -0.71 -14.63 -1.33
CA HIS A 10 0.52 -14.09 -0.79
C HIS A 10 1.02 -12.97 -1.69
N GLU A 11 1.03 -11.75 -1.16
CA GLU A 11 1.61 -10.60 -1.80
C GLU A 11 3.12 -10.54 -1.54
N LEU A 12 3.89 -10.29 -2.59
CA LEU A 12 5.31 -9.94 -2.50
C LEU A 12 5.46 -8.49 -2.94
N GLU A 13 6.18 -7.70 -2.16
CA GLU A 13 6.37 -6.27 -2.41
C GLU A 13 7.80 -5.81 -2.12
N VAL A 14 8.20 -4.75 -2.78
CA VAL A 14 9.35 -3.91 -2.45
C VAL A 14 8.99 -2.45 -2.61
N LYS A 15 9.71 -1.57 -1.90
CA LYS A 15 9.49 -0.12 -1.95
C LYS A 15 10.80 0.62 -2.19
N ALA A 16 10.72 1.75 -2.89
CA ALA A 16 11.82 2.67 -3.09
C ALA A 16 11.37 4.12 -2.91
N ARG A 17 12.28 4.97 -2.43
CA ARG A 17 12.11 6.42 -2.48
C ARG A 17 12.33 6.91 -3.91
N VAL A 18 11.48 7.83 -4.35
CA VAL A 18 11.53 8.44 -5.68
C VAL A 18 11.90 9.92 -5.56
N GLU A 19 13.00 10.32 -6.17
CA GLU A 19 13.45 11.72 -6.16
C GLU A 19 12.80 12.51 -7.30
N ASP A 20 12.65 11.90 -8.47
CA ASP A 20 12.05 12.50 -9.67
C ASP A 20 10.88 11.64 -10.17
N PRO A 21 9.65 11.93 -9.69
CA PRO A 21 8.45 11.22 -10.14
C PRO A 21 8.13 11.40 -11.64
N ASP A 22 8.52 12.52 -12.24
CA ASP A 22 8.24 12.78 -13.65
C ASP A 22 9.16 11.95 -14.57
N ALA A 23 10.44 11.87 -14.23
CA ALA A 23 11.37 10.96 -14.92
C ALA A 23 10.93 9.51 -14.79
N LEU A 24 10.45 9.09 -13.60
CA LEU A 24 9.91 7.75 -13.36
C LEU A 24 8.68 7.47 -14.24
N ARG A 25 7.71 8.40 -14.27
CA ARG A 25 6.53 8.25 -15.17
C ARG A 25 6.93 8.06 -16.62
N ALA A 26 7.86 8.90 -17.11
CA ALA A 26 8.36 8.80 -18.47
C ALA A 26 9.04 7.44 -18.74
N ALA A 27 9.79 6.89 -17.78
CA ALA A 27 10.41 5.58 -17.90
C ALA A 27 9.36 4.47 -17.96
N LEU A 28 8.35 4.48 -17.08
CA LEU A 28 7.27 3.49 -17.07
C LEU A 28 6.47 3.51 -18.36
N MET A 29 6.13 4.70 -18.87
CA MET A 29 5.39 4.83 -20.13
C MET A 29 6.21 4.31 -21.31
N ARG A 30 7.52 4.60 -21.38
CA ARG A 30 8.41 4.04 -22.41
C ARG A 30 8.51 2.51 -22.35
N ALA A 31 8.40 1.94 -21.15
CA ALA A 31 8.40 0.49 -20.96
C ALA A 31 7.04 -0.17 -21.26
N GLY A 32 6.03 0.61 -21.64
CA GLY A 32 4.69 0.10 -21.96
C GLY A 32 3.80 -0.12 -20.73
N ALA A 33 4.11 0.50 -19.58
CA ALA A 33 3.23 0.45 -18.41
C ALA A 33 1.91 1.18 -18.70
N VAL A 34 0.80 0.61 -18.25
CA VAL A 34 -0.55 1.15 -18.38
C VAL A 34 -0.96 1.81 -17.08
N LEU A 35 -1.36 3.09 -17.12
CA LEU A 35 -1.96 3.78 -15.97
C LEU A 35 -3.40 3.27 -15.77
N GLU A 36 -3.65 2.57 -14.66
CA GLU A 36 -4.97 2.02 -14.31
C GLU A 36 -5.78 2.95 -13.40
N PHE A 37 -5.09 3.70 -12.55
CA PHE A 37 -5.76 4.62 -11.61
C PHE A 37 -4.88 5.83 -11.33
N ARG A 38 -5.51 7.01 -11.19
CA ARG A 38 -4.91 8.23 -10.66
C ARG A 38 -5.94 8.96 -9.80
N GLY A 39 -5.57 9.27 -8.56
CA GLY A 39 -6.46 9.97 -7.63
C GLY A 39 -5.95 9.92 -6.20
N ASP A 40 -6.87 10.13 -5.26
CA ASP A 40 -6.58 10.06 -3.84
C ASP A 40 -6.93 8.67 -3.30
N MET A 41 -6.14 8.21 -2.32
CA MET A 41 -6.39 7.01 -1.56
C MET A 41 -6.43 7.37 -0.07
N LEU A 42 -7.59 7.22 0.53
CA LEU A 42 -7.81 7.38 1.97
C LEU A 42 -7.71 6.00 2.62
N ASP A 43 -6.71 5.79 3.44
CA ASP A 43 -6.45 4.51 4.11
C ASP A 43 -6.72 4.66 5.61
N ARG A 44 -7.65 3.86 6.13
CA ARG A 44 -8.03 3.82 7.55
C ARG A 44 -7.70 2.43 8.07
N ARG A 45 -6.76 2.37 9.02
CA ARG A 45 -6.46 1.14 9.74
C ARG A 45 -7.29 1.07 11.00
N PHE A 46 -7.76 -0.13 11.30
CA PHE A 46 -8.63 -0.39 12.44
C PHE A 46 -7.94 -1.35 13.40
N ASP A 47 -8.14 -1.10 14.70
CA ASP A 47 -7.70 -1.99 15.76
C ASP A 47 -8.71 -1.95 16.91
N ARG A 48 -8.53 -2.85 17.88
CA ARG A 48 -9.29 -2.89 19.12
C ARG A 48 -8.45 -2.34 20.26
N ASP A 49 -9.10 -1.69 21.23
CA ASP A 49 -8.41 -1.19 22.42
C ASP A 49 -8.01 -2.33 23.38
N ALA A 50 -8.68 -3.49 23.30
CA ALA A 50 -8.43 -4.63 24.18
C ALA A 50 -7.43 -5.62 23.57
N PRO A 51 -6.39 -6.02 24.29
CA PRO A 51 -5.45 -7.06 23.89
C PRO A 51 -6.10 -8.44 23.72
N PRO A 52 -5.56 -9.30 22.82
CA PRO A 52 -4.49 -8.99 21.89
C PRO A 52 -4.99 -8.14 20.72
N THR A 53 -4.35 -6.99 20.50
CA THR A 53 -4.64 -6.11 19.35
C THR A 53 -4.17 -6.75 18.05
N LEU A 54 -4.65 -6.23 16.91
CA LEU A 54 -4.15 -6.65 15.60
C LEU A 54 -2.67 -6.28 15.43
N ALA A 55 -2.27 -5.11 15.93
CA ALA A 55 -0.89 -4.64 15.88
C ALA A 55 0.06 -5.57 16.65
N GLU A 56 -0.32 -6.07 17.83
CA GLU A 56 0.46 -7.05 18.60
C GLU A 56 0.64 -8.39 17.87
N ARG A 57 -0.31 -8.76 17.00
CA ARG A 57 -0.23 -9.95 16.14
C ARG A 57 0.42 -9.68 14.78
N ASP A 58 0.94 -8.47 14.56
CA ASP A 58 1.43 -8.00 13.25
C ASP A 58 0.39 -8.18 12.12
N GLU A 59 -0.86 -7.98 12.46
CA GLU A 59 -1.98 -7.99 11.53
C GLU A 59 -2.44 -6.57 11.22
N VAL A 60 -3.06 -6.37 10.07
CA VAL A 60 -3.65 -5.10 9.67
C VAL A 60 -5.04 -5.32 9.11
N LEU A 61 -6.03 -4.68 9.72
CA LEU A 61 -7.37 -4.50 9.13
C LEU A 61 -7.46 -3.07 8.63
N ARG A 62 -7.76 -2.89 7.34
CA ARG A 62 -7.80 -1.57 6.72
C ARG A 62 -8.98 -1.43 5.75
N LEU A 63 -9.50 -0.21 5.66
CA LEU A 63 -10.41 0.21 4.61
C LEU A 63 -9.73 1.29 3.80
N ARG A 64 -9.56 1.05 2.51
CA ARG A 64 -9.06 2.02 1.53
C ARG A 64 -10.22 2.52 0.69
N VAL A 65 -10.32 3.84 0.55
CA VAL A 65 -11.29 4.48 -0.35
C VAL A 65 -10.51 5.20 -1.43
N TYR A 66 -10.71 4.81 -2.66
CA TYR A 66 -10.11 5.42 -3.83
C TYR A 66 -11.07 6.46 -4.39
N ARG A 67 -10.58 7.68 -4.62
CA ARG A 67 -11.31 8.80 -5.19
C ARG A 67 -10.61 9.25 -6.46
N GLN A 68 -11.37 9.49 -7.51
CA GLN A 68 -10.85 10.10 -8.72
C GLN A 68 -10.49 11.57 -8.46
N ALA A 69 -9.84 12.22 -9.44
CA ALA A 69 -9.40 13.62 -9.32
C ALA A 69 -10.55 14.61 -9.09
N ASP A 70 -11.77 14.27 -9.48
CA ASP A 70 -13.00 15.02 -9.21
C ASP A 70 -13.56 14.83 -7.78
N GLY A 71 -12.90 14.00 -6.97
CA GLY A 71 -13.30 13.71 -5.58
C GLY A 71 -14.40 12.65 -5.44
N VAL A 72 -14.96 12.16 -6.55
CA VAL A 72 -15.98 11.10 -6.52
C VAL A 72 -15.35 9.78 -6.09
N PRO A 73 -15.94 9.04 -5.11
CA PRO A 73 -15.45 7.72 -4.75
C PRO A 73 -15.51 6.75 -5.93
N ALA A 74 -14.36 6.22 -6.33
CA ALA A 74 -14.30 5.23 -7.39
C ALA A 74 -14.65 3.83 -6.85
N TYR A 75 -14.10 3.46 -5.70
CA TYR A 75 -14.41 2.20 -5.00
C TYR A 75 -13.78 2.17 -3.60
N GLY A 76 -14.31 1.28 -2.76
CA GLY A 76 -13.73 0.92 -1.47
C GLY A 76 -13.10 -0.48 -1.51
N MET A 77 -12.05 -0.70 -0.71
CA MET A 77 -11.41 -2.01 -0.49
C MET A 77 -11.25 -2.24 1.00
N LEU A 78 -11.95 -3.24 1.53
CA LEU A 78 -11.71 -3.74 2.88
C LEU A 78 -10.69 -4.87 2.80
N GLY A 79 -9.58 -4.73 3.52
CA GLY A 79 -8.48 -5.68 3.46
C GLY A 79 -8.00 -6.11 4.85
N TRP A 80 -7.60 -7.35 4.95
CA TRP A 80 -6.85 -7.89 6.07
C TRP A 80 -5.50 -8.39 5.58
N LYS A 81 -4.42 -8.00 6.29
CA LYS A 81 -3.07 -8.52 6.07
C LYS A 81 -2.61 -9.27 7.31
N GLY A 82 -2.12 -10.48 7.14
CA GLY A 82 -1.54 -11.30 8.19
C GLY A 82 -0.13 -10.86 8.58
N PRO A 83 0.54 -11.60 9.50
CA PRO A 83 1.91 -11.32 9.89
C PRO A 83 2.87 -11.28 8.71
N HIS A 84 3.83 -10.36 8.77
CA HIS A 84 4.83 -10.24 7.70
C HIS A 84 5.92 -11.31 7.83
N SER A 85 6.49 -11.67 6.69
CA SER A 85 7.69 -12.50 6.57
C SER A 85 8.56 -11.94 5.45
N LYS A 86 9.78 -12.47 5.29
CA LYS A 86 10.63 -12.19 4.15
C LYS A 86 10.78 -13.44 3.29
N ARG A 87 10.70 -13.27 1.97
CA ARG A 87 11.04 -14.29 0.98
C ARG A 87 12.20 -13.73 0.13
N GLY A 88 13.42 -14.08 0.51
CA GLY A 88 14.61 -13.49 -0.08
C GLY A 88 14.65 -11.98 0.17
N ARG A 89 14.65 -11.20 -0.90
CA ARG A 89 14.69 -9.72 -0.87
C ARG A 89 13.32 -9.04 -0.96
N TYR A 90 12.24 -9.81 -0.80
CA TYR A 90 10.86 -9.31 -0.86
C TYR A 90 10.21 -9.42 0.49
N ARG A 91 9.34 -8.44 0.81
CA ARG A 91 8.40 -8.54 1.91
C ARG A 91 7.21 -9.40 1.47
N ARG A 92 6.76 -10.31 2.33
CA ARG A 92 5.67 -11.24 2.05
C ARG A 92 4.63 -11.17 3.16
N ARG A 93 3.35 -11.09 2.78
CA ARG A 93 2.20 -11.19 3.68
C ARG A 93 1.08 -12.00 3.05
N ALA A 94 0.32 -12.71 3.89
CA ALA A 94 -0.99 -13.21 3.49
C ALA A 94 -1.96 -12.03 3.42
N GLU A 95 -2.74 -11.94 2.37
CA GLU A 95 -3.71 -10.87 2.17
C GLU A 95 -5.07 -11.42 1.74
N THR A 96 -6.13 -10.80 2.23
CA THR A 96 -7.50 -10.99 1.75
C THR A 96 -8.12 -9.62 1.58
N GLU A 97 -8.59 -9.31 0.37
CA GLU A 97 -9.27 -8.06 0.08
C GLU A 97 -10.63 -8.29 -0.57
N VAL A 98 -11.57 -7.44 -0.24
CA VAL A 98 -12.90 -7.43 -0.85
C VAL A 98 -13.27 -6.01 -1.26
N ARG A 99 -13.83 -5.87 -2.45
CA ARG A 99 -14.38 -4.60 -2.90
C ARG A 99 -15.68 -4.31 -2.15
N VAL A 100 -15.85 -3.07 -1.68
CA VAL A 100 -17.03 -2.62 -0.95
C VAL A 100 -17.69 -1.44 -1.68
N GLY A 101 -19.01 -1.50 -1.79
CA GLY A 101 -19.82 -0.45 -2.41
C GLY A 101 -20.21 0.67 -1.45
N ASP A 102 -20.21 0.39 -0.15
CA ASP A 102 -20.53 1.36 0.92
C ASP A 102 -19.42 1.38 1.98
N PRO A 103 -18.38 2.19 1.80
CA PRO A 103 -17.30 2.32 2.77
C PRO A 103 -17.76 2.85 4.14
N GLU A 104 -18.74 3.75 4.20
CA GLU A 104 -19.25 4.33 5.44
C GLU A 104 -20.05 3.28 6.25
N GLY A 105 -20.82 2.44 5.58
CA GLY A 105 -21.47 1.29 6.18
C GLY A 105 -20.46 0.32 6.80
N VAL A 106 -19.32 0.07 6.12
CA VAL A 106 -18.23 -0.76 6.67
C VAL A 106 -17.65 -0.15 7.94
N VAL A 107 -17.36 1.17 7.96
CA VAL A 107 -16.88 1.87 9.17
C VAL A 107 -17.87 1.69 10.32
N THR A 108 -19.17 1.86 10.05
CA THR A 108 -20.23 1.70 11.06
C THR A 108 -20.26 0.27 11.62
N ILE A 109 -20.17 -0.74 10.77
CA ILE A 109 -20.13 -2.15 11.18
C ILE A 109 -18.89 -2.42 12.04
N LEU A 110 -17.71 -1.99 11.61
CA LEU A 110 -16.46 -2.18 12.35
C LEU A 110 -16.52 -1.52 13.73
N ALA A 111 -17.09 -0.31 13.83
CA ALA A 111 -17.29 0.38 15.11
C ALA A 111 -18.23 -0.41 16.04
N ARG A 112 -19.33 -0.98 15.53
CA ARG A 112 -20.25 -1.85 16.30
C ARG A 112 -19.58 -3.15 16.76
N LEU A 113 -18.57 -3.63 16.04
CA LEU A 113 -17.75 -4.79 16.40
C LEU A 113 -16.57 -4.46 17.35
N GLY A 114 -16.48 -3.22 17.81
CA GLY A 114 -15.46 -2.76 18.76
C GLY A 114 -14.11 -2.43 18.11
N PHE A 115 -14.08 -2.15 16.79
CA PHE A 115 -12.90 -1.62 16.13
C PHE A 115 -12.96 -0.09 16.04
N ALA A 116 -11.84 0.57 16.31
CA ALA A 116 -11.66 2.01 16.14
C ALA A 116 -10.58 2.28 15.09
N VAL A 117 -10.62 3.47 14.49
CA VAL A 117 -9.55 3.91 13.58
C VAL A 117 -8.30 4.19 14.39
N SER A 118 -7.27 3.35 14.26
CA SER A 118 -5.97 3.47 14.94
C SER A 118 -4.95 4.28 14.15
N LEU A 119 -5.08 4.33 12.81
CA LEU A 119 -4.16 5.08 11.94
C LEU A 119 -4.89 5.56 10.68
N ARG A 120 -4.58 6.80 10.28
CA ARG A 120 -5.02 7.40 9.02
C ARG A 120 -3.82 7.66 8.13
N ILE A 121 -3.92 7.30 6.86
CA ILE A 121 -2.90 7.57 5.85
C ILE A 121 -3.62 8.04 4.59
N ASP A 122 -3.45 9.31 4.24
CA ASP A 122 -4.05 9.91 3.06
C ASP A 122 -2.95 10.21 2.05
N ARG A 123 -3.13 9.81 0.80
CA ARG A 123 -2.10 9.98 -0.23
C ARG A 123 -2.72 10.10 -1.60
N ARG A 124 -2.10 10.89 -2.45
CA ARG A 124 -2.35 10.80 -3.88
C ARG A 124 -1.60 9.60 -4.42
N VAL A 125 -2.23 8.85 -5.32
CA VAL A 125 -1.64 7.65 -5.90
C VAL A 125 -1.80 7.61 -7.41
N GLU A 126 -0.83 7.00 -8.05
CA GLU A 126 -0.93 6.53 -9.43
C GLU A 126 -0.61 5.04 -9.44
N VAL A 127 -1.50 4.26 -10.03
CA VAL A 127 -1.34 2.81 -10.14
C VAL A 127 -1.09 2.46 -11.59
N TYR A 128 0.02 1.79 -11.83
CA TYR A 128 0.43 1.31 -13.15
C TYR A 128 0.47 -0.21 -13.15
N ARG A 129 0.16 -0.79 -14.32
CA ARG A 129 0.41 -2.20 -14.60
C ARG A 129 1.49 -2.33 -15.66
N LEU A 130 2.47 -3.19 -15.38
CA LEU A 130 3.52 -3.57 -16.34
C LEU A 130 3.64 -5.11 -16.35
N GLY A 131 3.09 -5.75 -17.38
CA GLY A 131 2.86 -7.19 -17.35
C GLY A 131 1.96 -7.57 -16.16
N GLU A 132 2.41 -8.50 -15.33
CA GLU A 132 1.69 -8.90 -14.11
C GLU A 132 2.08 -8.08 -12.86
N ALA A 133 3.10 -7.21 -12.95
CA ALA A 133 3.47 -6.35 -11.85
C ALA A 133 2.53 -5.16 -11.70
N VAL A 134 2.22 -4.81 -10.46
CA VAL A 134 1.54 -3.57 -10.08
C VAL A 134 2.57 -2.61 -9.49
N LEU A 135 2.60 -1.38 -10.00
CA LEU A 135 3.46 -0.32 -9.50
C LEU A 135 2.57 0.79 -8.95
N ARG A 136 2.78 1.17 -7.69
CA ARG A 136 2.01 2.24 -7.05
C ARG A 136 2.95 3.36 -6.65
N LEU A 137 2.82 4.50 -7.31
CA LEU A 137 3.51 5.74 -6.99
C LEU A 137 2.65 6.52 -5.99
N GLU A 138 3.24 6.91 -4.85
CA GLU A 138 2.51 7.42 -3.69
C GLU A 138 3.08 8.77 -3.22
N TRP A 139 2.23 9.79 -3.12
CA TRP A 139 2.55 11.10 -2.55
C TRP A 139 1.80 11.30 -1.24
N TYR A 140 2.52 11.48 -0.18
CA TYR A 140 2.01 11.80 1.15
C TYR A 140 1.97 13.31 1.38
N PRO A 141 1.20 13.82 2.37
CA PRO A 141 1.13 15.27 2.64
C PRO A 141 2.49 15.92 2.90
N GLU A 142 3.32 15.32 3.79
CA GLU A 142 4.69 15.77 4.05
C GLU A 142 5.60 14.57 4.29
N MET A 143 6.03 13.93 3.22
CA MET A 143 7.00 12.83 3.23
C MET A 143 7.60 12.66 1.83
N ASP A 144 8.59 11.78 1.72
CA ASP A 144 9.13 11.34 0.43
C ASP A 144 8.04 10.71 -0.45
N VAL A 145 8.17 10.88 -1.75
CA VAL A 145 7.42 10.08 -2.72
C VAL A 145 7.98 8.65 -2.71
N LEU A 146 7.08 7.68 -2.63
CA LEU A 146 7.45 6.27 -2.66
C LEU A 146 6.90 5.58 -3.90
N LEU A 147 7.65 4.60 -4.39
CA LEU A 147 7.20 3.61 -5.37
C LEU A 147 7.11 2.26 -4.67
N GLU A 148 5.94 1.64 -4.71
CA GLU A 148 5.71 0.25 -4.33
C GLU A 148 5.61 -0.60 -5.59
N VAL A 149 6.27 -1.76 -5.61
CA VAL A 149 6.21 -2.73 -6.70
C VAL A 149 5.77 -4.07 -6.13
N GLU A 150 4.66 -4.59 -6.63
CA GLU A 150 4.01 -5.83 -6.20
C GLU A 150 3.94 -6.83 -7.36
N GLY A 151 4.04 -8.13 -7.06
CA GLY A 151 3.91 -9.21 -8.05
C GLY A 151 4.74 -10.42 -7.71
N GLU A 152 4.90 -11.35 -8.65
CA GLU A 152 5.83 -12.45 -8.52
C GLU A 152 7.28 -11.95 -8.72
N PRO A 153 8.30 -12.66 -8.18
CA PRO A 153 9.68 -12.17 -8.21
C PRO A 153 10.19 -11.75 -9.59
N ALA A 154 9.86 -12.51 -10.63
CA ALA A 154 10.31 -12.19 -11.99
C ALA A 154 9.66 -10.93 -12.53
N ASP A 155 8.38 -10.69 -12.18
CA ASP A 155 7.63 -9.51 -12.59
C ASP A 155 8.14 -8.27 -11.85
N ILE A 156 8.39 -8.38 -10.54
CA ILE A 156 8.98 -7.32 -9.73
C ILE A 156 10.34 -6.90 -10.31
N GLU A 157 11.24 -7.85 -10.61
CA GLU A 157 12.56 -7.51 -11.13
C GLU A 157 12.48 -6.86 -12.53
N ARG A 158 11.56 -7.31 -13.41
CA ARG A 158 11.31 -6.64 -14.70
C ARG A 158 10.78 -5.22 -14.52
N ALA A 159 9.83 -5.04 -13.61
CA ALA A 159 9.27 -3.73 -13.30
C ALA A 159 10.33 -2.78 -12.73
N ILE A 160 11.18 -3.26 -11.81
CA ILE A 160 12.31 -2.48 -11.26
C ILE A 160 13.24 -2.03 -12.39
N ALA A 161 13.64 -2.94 -13.29
CA ALA A 161 14.52 -2.60 -14.42
C ALA A 161 13.90 -1.51 -15.31
N ALA A 162 12.59 -1.53 -15.50
CA ALA A 162 11.85 -0.53 -16.29
C ALA A 162 11.82 0.86 -15.64
N THR A 163 11.98 0.97 -14.32
CA THR A 163 11.95 2.27 -13.62
C THR A 163 13.19 3.12 -13.88
N GLY A 164 14.31 2.52 -14.24
CA GLY A 164 15.62 3.16 -14.30
C GLY A 164 16.26 3.44 -12.93
N LEU A 165 15.59 3.10 -11.83
CA LEU A 165 16.15 3.22 -10.48
C LEU A 165 17.10 2.06 -10.17
N ALA A 166 18.12 2.33 -9.34
CA ALA A 166 19.03 1.28 -8.91
C ALA A 166 18.30 0.18 -8.13
N ARG A 167 18.54 -1.11 -8.46
CA ARG A 167 17.92 -2.23 -7.72
C ARG A 167 18.14 -2.15 -6.21
N ALA A 168 19.30 -1.64 -5.78
CA ALA A 168 19.66 -1.49 -4.37
C ALA A 168 18.79 -0.48 -3.60
N SER A 169 18.10 0.44 -4.29
CA SER A 169 17.16 1.37 -3.66
C SER A 169 15.81 0.73 -3.29
N PHE A 170 15.51 -0.46 -3.82
CA PHE A 170 14.28 -1.18 -3.52
C PHE A 170 14.47 -2.09 -2.30
N LEU A 171 13.73 -1.79 -1.25
CA LEU A 171 13.82 -2.43 0.05
C LEU A 171 12.55 -3.23 0.36
N ALA A 172 12.71 -4.35 1.07
CA ALA A 172 11.61 -5.16 1.58
C ALA A 172 11.13 -4.62 2.95
N GLU A 173 10.98 -3.30 3.04
CA GLU A 173 10.65 -2.61 4.28
C GLU A 173 9.25 -1.99 4.23
N SER A 174 8.65 -1.77 5.40
CA SER A 174 7.31 -1.19 5.54
C SER A 174 7.34 0.34 5.60
N LEU A 175 6.17 0.98 5.47
CA LEU A 175 6.04 2.44 5.53
C LEU A 175 6.72 3.06 6.77
N PRO A 176 6.61 2.52 8.01
CA PRO A 176 7.31 3.06 9.17
C PRO A 176 8.82 3.18 9.01
N TYR A 177 9.47 2.28 8.27
CA TYR A 177 10.90 2.41 7.96
C TYR A 177 11.19 3.67 7.13
N PHE A 178 10.38 3.94 6.10
CA PHE A 178 10.54 5.12 5.22
C PHE A 178 10.21 6.41 5.96
N VAL A 179 9.20 6.39 6.85
CA VAL A 179 8.90 7.50 7.76
C VAL A 179 10.12 7.84 8.61
N ALA A 180 10.67 6.87 9.32
CA ALA A 180 11.84 7.09 10.16
C ALA A 180 13.09 7.52 9.35
N ALA A 181 13.25 7.02 8.13
CA ALA A 181 14.33 7.44 7.23
C ALA A 181 14.18 8.89 6.77
N PHE A 182 12.95 9.32 6.43
CA PHE A 182 12.62 10.71 6.10
C PHE A 182 12.91 11.65 7.28
N GLU A 183 12.43 11.31 8.48
CA GLU A 183 12.60 12.12 9.69
C GLU A 183 14.08 12.26 10.08
N ARG A 184 14.85 11.16 10.06
CA ARG A 184 16.30 11.22 10.31
C ARG A 184 17.05 12.09 9.30
N ARG A 185 16.68 12.04 8.02
CA ARG A 185 17.36 12.77 6.95
C ARG A 185 17.01 14.24 6.94
N THR A 186 15.76 14.60 7.28
CA THR A 186 15.24 15.96 7.12
C THR A 186 15.14 16.75 8.43
N GLY A 187 15.14 16.05 9.57
CA GLY A 187 14.84 16.65 10.89
C GLY A 187 13.37 17.06 11.06
N ARG A 188 12.48 16.70 10.14
CA ARG A 188 11.05 17.06 10.15
C ARG A 188 10.20 15.81 10.40
N ALA A 189 9.12 15.97 11.18
CA ALA A 189 8.14 14.90 11.34
C ALA A 189 7.42 14.64 10.00
N ALA A 190 7.17 13.38 9.68
CA ALA A 190 6.38 12.99 8.52
C ALA A 190 4.88 13.21 8.80
N LEU A 191 4.16 13.82 7.85
CA LEU A 191 2.70 13.94 7.90
C LEU A 191 2.09 12.95 6.90
N LEU A 192 1.33 11.97 7.40
CA LEU A 192 0.73 10.91 6.58
C LEU A 192 -0.76 11.12 6.26
N ALA A 193 -1.46 12.00 6.99
CA ALA A 193 -2.87 12.33 6.76
C ALA A 193 -3.14 13.80 7.07
N ARG A 194 -4.18 14.37 6.45
CA ARG A 194 -4.72 15.71 6.73
C ARG A 194 -6.09 15.66 7.37
#